data_b6ac493b08a90c3b23e28113705ce31f
#
_entry.id   b6ac493b08a90c3b23e28113705ce31f
#
_cell.length_a   1.000
_cell.length_b   1.000
_cell.length_c   1.000
_cell.angle_alpha   90.00
_cell.angle_beta   90.00
_cell.angle_gamma   90.00
#
_symmetry.space_group_name_H-M   'P 1'
#
loop_
_entity.id
_entity.type
_entity.pdbx_description
1 polymer ?
#
loop_
_entity_poly.entity_id
_entity_poly.type
_entity_poly.pdbx_seq_one_letter_code
_entity_poly.pdbx_strand_id
1 'polypeptide(L)'
;MNTLFRMDPTTARPKIRQCLVATAIWLMAAPVALAVANSHCRDTEQTLFSCSTGRNLVSVCGSADLSGGAGWLQYRFGPPGAPQLSQPALGATWRERVSAGTVMYSGGGGAYLMFHNPPYKTTVYSADGRGWGHKAGVVVDKQGKRLANLRCRQAETSELGPDLFERAQIPPADSGFSLP
;
A
#
# COMPACT_ATOMS: atom_id res chain seq x y z
N MET A 1 94.96 32.57 -41.47
CA MET A 1 94.21 33.71 -41.11
C MET A 1 92.85 33.24 -40.62
N ASN A 2 92.73 33.14 -39.31
CA ASN A 2 91.61 32.55 -38.60
C ASN A 2 90.76 33.58 -37.95
N THR A 3 89.51 33.64 -38.23
CA THR A 3 88.56 34.43 -37.47
C THR A 3 87.50 33.49 -36.88
N LEU A 4 87.62 33.27 -35.57
CA LEU A 4 86.71 32.47 -34.74
C LEU A 4 85.45 33.30 -34.44
N PHE A 5 84.31 32.82 -34.90
CA PHE A 5 83.02 33.35 -34.50
C PHE A 5 82.50 32.59 -33.27
N ARG A 6 82.35 33.31 -32.17
CA ARG A 6 81.84 32.80 -30.89
C ARG A 6 80.33 33.02 -30.89
N MET A 7 79.53 31.93 -30.85
CA MET A 7 78.07 31.96 -30.66
C MET A 7 77.73 31.72 -29.21
N ASP A 8 77.09 32.71 -28.57
CA ASP A 8 76.49 32.56 -27.27
C ASP A 8 75.10 31.92 -27.39
N PRO A 9 74.79 30.85 -26.62
CA PRO A 9 73.40 30.30 -26.61
C PRO A 9 72.55 30.96 -25.53
N THR A 10 71.72 31.90 -25.91
CA THR A 10 70.71 32.44 -25.02
C THR A 10 69.54 31.44 -24.96
N THR A 11 69.54 30.66 -23.91
CA THR A 11 68.42 29.72 -23.63
C THR A 11 67.21 30.44 -23.07
N ALA A 12 66.26 30.70 -23.94
CA ALA A 12 64.94 31.17 -23.52
C ALA A 12 64.10 30.01 -22.97
N ARG A 13 63.83 30.03 -21.68
CA ARG A 13 62.92 29.08 -21.01
C ARG A 13 61.45 29.48 -21.27
N PRO A 14 60.60 28.61 -21.79
CA PRO A 14 59.18 28.88 -21.88
C PRO A 14 58.54 28.74 -20.49
N LYS A 15 57.84 29.83 -20.08
CA LYS A 15 57.00 29.85 -18.87
C LYS A 15 55.73 29.04 -19.19
N ILE A 16 55.68 27.81 -18.69
CA ILE A 16 54.47 26.98 -18.68
C ILE A 16 53.52 27.62 -17.63
N ARG A 17 52.48 28.31 -18.16
CA ARG A 17 51.31 28.68 -17.35
C ARG A 17 50.50 27.44 -17.07
N GLN A 18 50.58 26.95 -15.84
CA GLN A 18 49.68 25.91 -15.33
C GLN A 18 48.29 26.53 -15.21
N CYS A 19 47.40 26.21 -16.18
CA CYS A 19 45.95 26.41 -16.01
C CYS A 19 45.42 25.34 -15.09
N LEU A 20 45.20 25.68 -13.82
CA LEU A 20 44.45 24.89 -12.89
C LEU A 20 42.96 24.90 -13.32
N VAL A 21 42.54 23.88 -14.04
CA VAL A 21 41.10 23.64 -14.33
C VAL A 21 40.51 23.05 -13.05
N ALA A 22 39.88 23.91 -12.26
CA ALA A 22 39.07 23.47 -11.13
C ALA A 22 37.77 22.85 -11.67
N THR A 23 37.73 21.52 -11.80
CA THR A 23 36.49 20.78 -12.09
C THR A 23 35.62 20.79 -10.84
N ALA A 24 34.66 21.69 -10.80
CA ALA A 24 33.60 21.69 -9.78
C ALA A 24 32.67 20.51 -10.07
N ILE A 25 32.81 19.42 -9.28
CA ILE A 25 31.89 18.30 -9.29
C ILE A 25 30.63 18.75 -8.56
N TRP A 26 29.61 19.12 -9.34
CA TRP A 26 28.25 19.33 -8.81
C TRP A 26 27.66 17.95 -8.46
N LEU A 27 27.65 17.59 -7.18
CA LEU A 27 26.82 16.48 -6.68
C LEU A 27 25.35 16.91 -6.83
N MET A 28 24.70 16.45 -7.88
CA MET A 28 23.25 16.51 -8.00
C MET A 28 22.66 15.55 -6.99
N ALA A 29 22.26 16.06 -5.82
CA ALA A 29 21.40 15.31 -4.90
C ALA A 29 20.03 15.15 -5.57
N ALA A 30 19.79 13.99 -6.17
CA ALA A 30 18.47 13.65 -6.68
C ALA A 30 17.48 13.62 -5.52
N PRO A 31 16.31 14.27 -5.60
CA PRO A 31 15.29 14.17 -4.56
C PRO A 31 14.82 12.71 -4.51
N VAL A 32 15.00 12.06 -3.37
CA VAL A 32 14.39 10.76 -3.11
C VAL A 32 12.90 11.03 -2.94
N ALA A 33 12.13 10.74 -3.97
CA ALA A 33 10.68 10.74 -3.87
C ALA A 33 10.28 9.62 -2.90
N LEU A 34 9.86 9.97 -1.70
CA LEU A 34 9.25 9.05 -0.75
C LEU A 34 7.91 8.61 -1.36
N ALA A 35 7.88 7.40 -1.89
CA ALA A 35 6.64 6.79 -2.35
C ALA A 35 5.71 6.67 -1.13
N VAL A 36 4.58 7.37 -1.15
CA VAL A 36 3.56 7.21 -0.12
C VAL A 36 2.98 5.82 -0.29
N ALA A 37 3.09 5.00 0.76
CA ALA A 37 2.54 3.65 0.74
C ALA A 37 1.02 3.72 0.53
N ASN A 38 0.54 3.09 -0.53
CA ASN A 38 -0.89 2.98 -0.85
C ASN A 38 -1.56 1.77 -0.17
N SER A 39 -0.79 0.97 0.54
CA SER A 39 -1.22 -0.24 1.25
C SER A 39 -0.34 -0.51 2.46
N HIS A 40 -0.89 -1.23 3.44
CA HIS A 40 -0.14 -1.82 4.55
C HIS A 40 0.35 -3.24 4.25
N CYS A 41 0.05 -3.77 3.07
CA CYS A 41 0.54 -5.09 2.64
C CYS A 41 2.01 -4.97 2.22
N ARG A 42 2.80 -6.01 2.49
CA ARG A 42 4.19 -6.11 2.06
C ARG A 42 4.24 -6.56 0.60
N ASP A 43 5.36 -6.36 -0.06
CA ASP A 43 5.55 -6.76 -1.47
C ASP A 43 5.38 -8.28 -1.71
N THR A 44 5.59 -9.09 -0.67
CA THR A 44 5.38 -10.55 -0.71
C THR A 44 3.96 -10.98 -0.37
N GLU A 45 3.06 -10.04 -0.11
CA GLU A 45 1.67 -10.28 0.27
C GLU A 45 0.72 -9.88 -0.87
N GLN A 46 -0.44 -10.47 -0.92
CA GLN A 46 -1.52 -10.04 -1.81
C GLN A 46 -2.26 -8.85 -1.16
N THR A 47 -2.46 -7.77 -1.90
CA THR A 47 -3.35 -6.67 -1.47
C THR A 47 -4.77 -6.98 -1.93
N LEU A 48 -5.58 -7.53 -1.05
CA LEU A 48 -6.97 -7.91 -1.34
C LEU A 48 -7.94 -6.72 -1.26
N PHE A 49 -7.59 -5.74 -0.45
CA PHE A 49 -8.27 -4.46 -0.37
C PHE A 49 -7.31 -3.41 0.19
N SER A 50 -7.33 -2.21 -0.35
CA SER A 50 -6.65 -1.08 0.27
C SER A 50 -7.28 0.24 -0.14
N CYS A 51 -7.45 1.14 0.82
CA CYS A 51 -7.85 2.52 0.54
C CYS A 51 -7.40 3.50 1.62
N SER A 52 -7.30 4.78 1.23
CA SER A 52 -7.12 5.88 2.15
C SER A 52 -8.46 6.34 2.72
N THR A 53 -8.55 6.44 4.04
CA THR A 53 -9.69 7.06 4.75
C THR A 53 -9.39 8.49 5.20
N GLY A 54 -8.36 9.10 4.65
CA GLY A 54 -7.83 10.42 4.97
C GLY A 54 -6.45 10.32 5.62
N ARG A 55 -6.36 10.35 6.94
CA ARG A 55 -5.06 10.24 7.64
C ARG A 55 -4.56 8.80 7.74
N ASN A 56 -5.45 7.83 7.61
CA ASN A 56 -5.14 6.42 7.77
C ASN A 56 -5.39 5.64 6.48
N LEU A 57 -4.65 4.54 6.34
CA LEU A 57 -4.89 3.50 5.37
C LEU A 57 -5.65 2.34 6.03
N VAL A 58 -6.53 1.77 5.28
CA VAL A 58 -7.15 0.46 5.53
C VAL A 58 -6.58 -0.50 4.52
N SER A 59 -6.15 -1.69 4.94
CA SER A 59 -5.74 -2.74 4.02
C SER A 59 -6.19 -4.10 4.53
N VAL A 60 -6.55 -4.96 3.58
CA VAL A 60 -6.70 -6.39 3.80
C VAL A 60 -5.61 -7.08 3.01
N CYS A 61 -4.74 -7.78 3.71
CA CYS A 61 -3.57 -8.45 3.17
C CYS A 61 -3.74 -9.96 3.28
N GLY A 62 -3.35 -10.67 2.25
CA GLY A 62 -3.27 -12.12 2.23
C GLY A 62 -1.85 -12.59 2.00
N SER A 63 -1.50 -13.78 2.47
CA SER A 63 -0.24 -14.40 2.08
C SER A 63 -0.25 -14.76 0.60
N ALA A 64 0.93 -14.91 -0.02
CA ALA A 64 1.05 -15.24 -1.44
C ALA A 64 0.39 -16.58 -1.80
N ASP A 65 0.36 -17.52 -0.84
CA ASP A 65 -0.24 -18.87 -0.96
C ASP A 65 -1.69 -18.95 -0.47
N LEU A 66 -2.36 -17.80 -0.29
CA LEU A 66 -3.73 -17.77 0.19
C LEU A 66 -4.67 -18.59 -0.71
N SER A 67 -5.17 -19.68 -0.16
CA SER A 67 -6.06 -20.65 -0.80
C SER A 67 -6.94 -21.35 0.23
N GLY A 68 -7.80 -22.28 -0.20
CA GLY A 68 -8.68 -23.02 0.70
C GLY A 68 -7.98 -23.83 1.79
N GLY A 69 -6.78 -24.31 1.54
CA GLY A 69 -6.02 -25.14 2.49
C GLY A 69 -4.82 -24.43 3.13
N ALA A 70 -4.43 -23.23 2.65
CA ALA A 70 -3.19 -22.58 3.07
C ALA A 70 -3.35 -21.08 3.23
N GLY A 71 -2.30 -20.46 3.77
CA GLY A 71 -2.16 -19.04 3.88
C GLY A 71 -2.94 -18.39 5.02
N TRP A 72 -2.88 -17.08 5.04
CA TRP A 72 -3.54 -16.25 6.05
C TRP A 72 -4.11 -14.99 5.42
N LEU A 73 -5.03 -14.34 6.15
CA LEU A 73 -5.67 -13.10 5.80
C LEU A 73 -5.72 -12.18 7.02
N GLN A 74 -5.39 -10.90 6.83
CA GLN A 74 -5.29 -9.94 7.91
C GLN A 74 -5.78 -8.55 7.49
N TYR A 75 -6.62 -7.94 8.31
CA TYR A 75 -6.98 -6.53 8.26
C TYR A 75 -5.89 -5.69 8.96
N ARG A 76 -5.50 -4.59 8.35
CA ARG A 76 -4.54 -3.61 8.91
C ARG A 76 -5.09 -2.20 8.79
N PHE A 77 -4.88 -1.40 9.83
CA PHE A 77 -5.33 -0.02 9.89
C PHE A 77 -4.32 0.86 10.62
N GLY A 78 -4.07 2.06 10.10
CA GLY A 78 -3.19 3.06 10.71
C GLY A 78 -2.67 4.09 9.70
N PRO A 79 -1.78 4.99 10.11
CA PRO A 79 -1.09 5.90 9.19
C PRO A 79 -0.31 5.16 8.11
N PRO A 80 -0.11 5.75 6.91
CA PRO A 80 0.69 5.14 5.85
C PRO A 80 2.06 4.66 6.36
N GLY A 81 2.42 3.41 6.06
CA GLY A 81 3.68 2.79 6.50
C GLY A 81 3.75 2.38 7.97
N ALA A 82 2.74 2.69 8.80
CA ALA A 82 2.74 2.41 10.23
C ALA A 82 1.38 1.86 10.71
N PRO A 83 1.03 0.59 10.40
CA PRO A 83 -0.21 0.01 10.87
C PRO A 83 -0.22 -0.09 12.40
N GLN A 84 -1.25 0.47 13.02
CA GLN A 84 -1.46 0.48 14.46
C GLN A 84 -2.36 -0.66 14.94
N LEU A 85 -3.18 -1.18 14.04
CA LEU A 85 -4.08 -2.31 14.30
C LEU A 85 -3.88 -3.37 13.22
N SER A 86 -3.69 -4.62 13.64
CA SER A 86 -3.63 -5.79 12.75
C SER A 86 -4.44 -6.93 13.36
N GLN A 87 -5.40 -7.46 12.60
CA GLN A 87 -6.27 -8.55 13.08
C GLN A 87 -6.79 -9.43 11.93
N PRO A 88 -6.96 -10.76 12.17
CA PRO A 88 -6.55 -11.44 13.40
C PRO A 88 -5.03 -11.41 13.57
N ALA A 89 -4.55 -11.75 14.75
CA ALA A 89 -3.12 -11.91 14.98
C ALA A 89 -2.55 -13.01 14.06
N LEU A 90 -1.32 -12.85 13.58
CA LEU A 90 -0.64 -13.89 12.80
C LEU A 90 -0.51 -15.17 13.62
N GLY A 91 -0.78 -16.32 12.99
CA GLY A 91 -0.80 -17.62 13.66
C GLY A 91 -2.14 -18.01 14.30
N ALA A 92 -3.11 -17.10 14.37
CA ALA A 92 -4.48 -17.45 14.73
C ALA A 92 -5.18 -18.19 13.58
N THR A 93 -6.19 -18.99 13.92
CA THR A 93 -7.11 -19.59 12.94
C THR A 93 -7.99 -18.50 12.34
N TRP A 94 -7.43 -17.77 11.36
CA TRP A 94 -8.08 -16.59 10.79
C TRP A 94 -9.48 -16.90 10.22
N ARG A 95 -9.71 -18.14 9.74
CA ARG A 95 -11.01 -18.57 9.22
C ARG A 95 -12.12 -18.57 10.26
N GLU A 96 -11.80 -18.71 11.54
CA GLU A 96 -12.76 -18.58 12.64
C GLU A 96 -13.08 -17.12 12.98
N ARG A 97 -12.27 -16.20 12.46
CA ARG A 97 -12.37 -14.76 12.77
C ARG A 97 -12.78 -13.92 11.59
N VAL A 98 -12.88 -14.50 10.40
CA VAL A 98 -13.21 -13.78 9.18
C VAL A 98 -14.36 -14.49 8.48
N SER A 99 -15.34 -13.71 8.06
CA SER A 99 -16.43 -14.18 7.23
C SER A 99 -16.67 -13.21 6.07
N ALA A 100 -17.29 -13.67 5.00
CA ALA A 100 -17.50 -12.91 3.80
C ALA A 100 -18.95 -12.99 3.32
N GLY A 101 -19.35 -12.00 2.56
CA GLY A 101 -20.65 -12.03 1.91
C GLY A 101 -20.75 -11.02 0.78
N THR A 102 -21.81 -11.18 0.00
CA THR A 102 -22.19 -10.26 -1.05
C THR A 102 -23.51 -9.58 -0.71
N VAL A 103 -23.73 -8.43 -1.28
CA VAL A 103 -25.00 -7.69 -1.19
C VAL A 103 -25.50 -7.37 -2.60
N MET A 104 -26.80 -7.42 -2.78
CA MET A 104 -27.43 -7.09 -4.05
C MET A 104 -28.35 -5.87 -3.86
N TYR A 105 -28.26 -4.94 -4.79
CA TYR A 105 -29.08 -3.74 -4.83
C TYR A 105 -29.74 -3.61 -6.20
N SER A 106 -30.78 -2.77 -6.28
CA SER A 106 -31.36 -2.41 -7.57
C SER A 106 -30.29 -1.71 -8.43
N GLY A 107 -29.88 -2.39 -9.51
CA GLY A 107 -28.86 -1.87 -10.44
C GLY A 107 -27.42 -1.90 -9.91
N GLY A 108 -27.09 -2.82 -9.00
CA GLY A 108 -25.75 -2.99 -8.49
C GLY A 108 -25.63 -4.05 -7.41
N GLY A 109 -24.45 -4.11 -6.81
CA GLY A 109 -24.15 -5.06 -5.74
C GLY A 109 -22.81 -4.71 -5.10
N GLY A 110 -22.37 -5.57 -4.19
CA GLY A 110 -21.09 -5.37 -3.52
C GLY A 110 -20.67 -6.61 -2.76
N ALA A 111 -19.48 -6.52 -2.20
CA ALA A 111 -18.88 -7.58 -1.41
C ALA A 111 -18.28 -7.00 -0.12
N TYR A 112 -18.21 -7.83 0.89
CA TYR A 112 -17.66 -7.43 2.18
C TYR A 112 -16.95 -8.58 2.89
N LEU A 113 -15.98 -8.19 3.74
CA LEU A 113 -15.32 -9.06 4.70
C LEU A 113 -15.60 -8.56 6.11
N MET A 114 -15.99 -9.45 6.99
CA MET A 114 -16.18 -9.19 8.42
C MET A 114 -15.05 -9.81 9.24
N PHE A 115 -14.41 -9.00 10.06
CA PHE A 115 -13.38 -9.40 11.00
C PHE A 115 -13.96 -9.38 12.42
N HIS A 116 -14.03 -10.54 13.04
CA HIS A 116 -14.59 -10.74 14.37
C HIS A 116 -13.49 -10.69 15.42
N ASN A 117 -13.49 -9.64 16.23
CA ASN A 117 -12.60 -9.48 17.38
C ASN A 117 -13.39 -8.99 18.59
N PRO A 118 -14.17 -9.88 19.23
CA PRO A 118 -15.08 -9.48 20.30
C PRO A 118 -14.41 -8.58 21.34
N PRO A 119 -15.09 -7.51 21.77
CA PRO A 119 -16.49 -7.15 21.46
C PRO A 119 -16.69 -6.38 20.15
N TYR A 120 -15.66 -6.29 19.31
CA TYR A 120 -15.68 -5.52 18.04
C TYR A 120 -15.91 -6.43 16.83
N LYS A 121 -16.57 -5.86 15.83
CA LYS A 121 -16.69 -6.38 14.47
C LYS A 121 -16.30 -5.28 13.49
N THR A 122 -15.33 -5.57 12.64
CA THR A 122 -14.87 -4.66 11.58
C THR A 122 -15.31 -5.20 10.23
N THR A 123 -16.04 -4.42 9.45
CA THR A 123 -16.51 -4.81 8.12
C THR A 123 -15.87 -3.92 7.06
N VAL A 124 -15.07 -4.53 6.18
CA VAL A 124 -14.51 -3.88 4.98
C VAL A 124 -15.46 -4.16 3.81
N TYR A 125 -15.81 -3.15 3.02
CA TYR A 125 -16.75 -3.29 1.94
C TYR A 125 -16.38 -2.50 0.69
N SER A 126 -16.84 -2.97 -0.45
CA SER A 126 -16.82 -2.29 -1.75
C SER A 126 -18.13 -2.62 -2.47
N ALA A 127 -18.83 -1.63 -2.97
CA ALA A 127 -20.14 -1.79 -3.58
C ALA A 127 -20.47 -0.67 -4.58
N ASP A 128 -21.24 -1.04 -5.59
CA ASP A 128 -21.77 -0.15 -6.61
C ASP A 128 -23.31 -0.22 -6.64
N GLY A 129 -23.93 0.90 -6.97
CA GLY A 129 -25.39 0.91 -7.11
C GLY A 129 -25.91 2.10 -7.90
N ARG A 130 -27.04 1.86 -8.58
CA ARG A 130 -27.70 2.89 -9.37
C ARG A 130 -28.12 4.06 -8.47
N GLY A 131 -27.77 5.28 -8.88
CA GLY A 131 -28.19 6.53 -8.22
C GLY A 131 -27.28 6.98 -7.08
N TRP A 132 -26.45 6.11 -6.48
CA TRP A 132 -25.51 6.48 -5.44
C TRP A 132 -24.03 6.17 -5.80
N GLY A 133 -23.80 5.51 -6.95
CA GLY A 133 -22.46 5.25 -7.50
C GLY A 133 -21.67 4.21 -6.72
N HIS A 134 -20.38 4.47 -6.57
CA HIS A 134 -19.43 3.60 -5.88
C HIS A 134 -19.27 4.01 -4.41
N LYS A 135 -19.23 3.02 -3.53
CA LYS A 135 -18.94 3.20 -2.09
C LYS A 135 -18.01 2.10 -1.60
N ALA A 136 -16.92 2.50 -0.99
CA ALA A 136 -16.00 1.59 -0.31
C ALA A 136 -15.59 2.15 1.04
N GLY A 137 -15.19 1.27 1.96
CA GLY A 137 -14.75 1.71 3.28
C GLY A 137 -14.77 0.63 4.34
N VAL A 138 -14.79 1.10 5.59
CA VAL A 138 -14.79 0.26 6.78
C VAL A 138 -15.84 0.73 7.77
N VAL A 139 -16.57 -0.22 8.30
CA VAL A 139 -17.48 -0.04 9.41
C VAL A 139 -16.96 -0.76 10.63
N VAL A 140 -16.99 -0.12 11.77
CA VAL A 140 -16.65 -0.75 13.06
C VAL A 140 -17.88 -0.72 13.95
N ASP A 141 -18.30 -1.92 14.35
CA ASP A 141 -19.38 -2.11 15.32
C ASP A 141 -18.82 -2.68 16.64
N LYS A 142 -19.41 -2.28 17.76
CA LYS A 142 -19.16 -2.86 19.10
C LYS A 142 -20.47 -3.35 19.68
N GLN A 143 -20.59 -4.65 19.94
CA GLN A 143 -21.82 -5.25 20.48
C GLN A 143 -23.09 -4.85 19.69
N GLY A 144 -22.98 -4.86 18.35
CA GLY A 144 -24.08 -4.49 17.46
C GLY A 144 -24.31 -2.98 17.25
N LYS A 145 -23.64 -2.12 18.04
CA LYS A 145 -23.74 -0.67 17.88
C LYS A 145 -22.63 -0.14 17.00
N ARG A 146 -22.98 0.65 15.96
CA ARG A 146 -22.01 1.29 15.07
C ARG A 146 -21.21 2.36 15.82
N LEU A 147 -19.86 2.20 15.79
CA LEU A 147 -18.93 3.15 16.37
C LEU A 147 -18.27 4.03 15.31
N ALA A 148 -17.96 3.48 14.14
CA ALA A 148 -17.30 4.21 13.09
C ALA A 148 -17.78 3.76 11.71
N ASN A 149 -17.77 4.72 10.78
CA ASN A 149 -17.95 4.53 9.35
C ASN A 149 -16.89 5.36 8.64
N LEU A 150 -15.86 4.68 8.14
CA LEU A 150 -14.72 5.30 7.48
C LEU A 150 -14.82 5.04 5.99
N ARG A 151 -15.16 6.04 5.21
CA ARG A 151 -15.24 5.94 3.75
C ARG A 151 -13.87 6.11 3.10
N CYS A 152 -13.62 5.36 2.05
CA CYS A 152 -12.48 5.58 1.16
C CYS A 152 -12.58 6.98 0.54
N ARG A 153 -11.48 7.72 0.56
CA ARG A 153 -11.41 9.08 0.00
C ARG A 153 -10.88 9.12 -1.43
N GLN A 154 -10.30 8.02 -1.86
CA GLN A 154 -9.77 7.82 -3.21
C GLN A 154 -10.24 6.45 -3.69
N ALA A 155 -10.07 6.17 -4.99
CA ALA A 155 -10.32 4.84 -5.52
C ALA A 155 -9.50 3.81 -4.74
N GLU A 156 -10.17 2.75 -4.31
CA GLU A 156 -9.52 1.64 -3.62
C GLU A 156 -8.95 0.63 -4.60
N THR A 157 -8.01 -0.19 -4.12
CA THR A 157 -7.72 -1.50 -4.68
C THR A 157 -8.65 -2.49 -4.02
N SER A 158 -9.43 -3.27 -4.78
CA SER A 158 -10.36 -4.26 -4.22
C SER A 158 -10.44 -5.51 -5.09
N GLU A 159 -10.17 -6.65 -4.46
CA GLU A 159 -10.44 -8.00 -4.99
C GLU A 159 -11.65 -8.64 -4.26
N LEU A 160 -12.39 -7.86 -3.48
CA LEU A 160 -13.54 -8.39 -2.73
C LEU A 160 -14.61 -8.90 -3.70
N GLY A 161 -14.94 -10.17 -3.58
CA GLY A 161 -15.93 -10.80 -4.45
C GLY A 161 -15.95 -12.31 -4.30
N PRO A 162 -16.91 -12.98 -4.99
CA PRO A 162 -17.08 -14.42 -4.95
C PRO A 162 -15.78 -15.19 -5.25
N ASP A 163 -15.03 -14.78 -6.27
CA ASP A 163 -13.79 -15.45 -6.69
C ASP A 163 -12.75 -15.52 -5.56
N LEU A 164 -12.57 -14.43 -4.81
CA LEU A 164 -11.70 -14.42 -3.63
C LEU A 164 -12.26 -15.34 -2.54
N PHE A 165 -13.57 -15.27 -2.28
CA PHE A 165 -14.20 -15.99 -1.17
C PHE A 165 -14.14 -17.51 -1.41
N GLU A 166 -14.38 -17.96 -2.64
CA GLU A 166 -14.25 -19.36 -3.04
C GLU A 166 -12.79 -19.83 -3.01
N ARG A 167 -11.89 -19.10 -3.65
CA ARG A 167 -10.45 -19.43 -3.70
C ARG A 167 -9.85 -19.59 -2.32
N ALA A 168 -10.15 -18.67 -1.41
CA ALA A 168 -9.64 -18.68 -0.06
C ALA A 168 -10.49 -19.49 0.94
N GLN A 169 -11.63 -20.03 0.49
CA GLN A 169 -12.63 -20.72 1.34
C GLN A 169 -12.96 -19.90 2.59
N ILE A 170 -13.30 -18.62 2.37
CA ILE A 170 -13.71 -17.75 3.47
C ILE A 170 -15.12 -18.13 3.90
N PRO A 171 -15.36 -18.41 5.19
CA PRO A 171 -16.69 -18.76 5.67
C PRO A 171 -17.72 -17.69 5.33
N PRO A 172 -18.96 -18.07 4.97
CA PRO A 172 -20.04 -17.13 4.75
C PRO A 172 -20.37 -16.38 6.05
N ALA A 173 -20.78 -15.13 5.92
CA ALA A 173 -21.20 -14.35 7.06
C ALA A 173 -22.59 -14.78 7.53
N ASP A 174 -22.73 -15.05 8.84
CA ASP A 174 -24.00 -15.44 9.46
C ASP A 174 -25.06 -14.33 9.44
N SER A 175 -24.63 -13.08 9.32
CA SER A 175 -25.52 -11.91 9.29
C SER A 175 -25.26 -11.05 8.05
N GLY A 176 -26.32 -10.56 7.44
CA GLY A 176 -26.21 -9.62 6.34
C GLY A 176 -25.54 -8.30 6.74
N PHE A 177 -24.94 -7.64 5.76
CA PHE A 177 -24.37 -6.30 5.91
C PHE A 177 -25.24 -5.29 5.16
N SER A 178 -25.57 -4.19 5.85
CA SER A 178 -26.22 -3.04 5.22
C SER A 178 -25.21 -1.92 5.05
N LEU A 179 -25.09 -1.42 3.82
CA LEU A 179 -24.24 -0.27 3.52
C LEU A 179 -24.65 0.97 4.36
N PRO A 180 -23.66 1.72 4.83
CA PRO A 180 -23.91 2.97 5.53
C PRO A 180 -24.26 4.13 4.59
#